data_b1ff79ad95a6005ec47285003ca5c363
#
_entry.id   b1ff79ad95a6005ec47285003ca5c363
#
_cell.length_a   1.000
_cell.length_b   1.000
_cell.length_c   1.000
_cell.angle_alpha   90.00
_cell.angle_beta   90.00
_cell.angle_gamma   90.00
#
_symmetry.space_group_name_H-M   'P 1'
#
loop_
_entity.id
_entity.type
_entity.pdbx_description
1 polymer ?
#
loop_
_entity_poly.entity_id
_entity_poly.type
_entity_poly.pdbx_seq_one_letter_code
_entity_poly.pdbx_strand_id
1 'polypeptide(L)'
;MKILKITVVAALVMVALSLASCTGKKFQVSGVISDAPDSLLLFENMSLNGPVVVDSVRLGADGSFSFEGEAPTAPEFYRLRIARQIINVAVDSTEHVTVKASYPTMTGSYEVEGSTECSKIRELALMQLNLQAQINAVVQNPNVSYEKEADSVRTILEVYKYKVKNDYIFKEPWRAYAYFALFQTITLGQQVGLIFDPQSKKEDVQAYAAVATSWDTYHPGSERGTNLHNIAIEGMKNVRILQAEQNQTIDASKINSSGVIEVALPDRNGKTCKLTSLKGKVVLLDFHLFASKGSTERIMHMRDLYNKYHAQGFEIYQVSLDPDEHFWKESVAALPWVCVRDANSTGSVYLTQYNVQSLPTFFTIDRNNVLQKRDAQIKDLDAEIKGLLAK
;
A
#
# COMPACT_ATOMS: atom_id res chain seq x y z
N MET A 1 -15.35 41.02 67.86
CA MET A 1 -14.23 41.25 66.89
C MET A 1 -13.35 40.05 66.61
N LYS A 2 -13.07 39.16 67.55
CA LYS A 2 -12.25 37.95 67.27
C LYS A 2 -12.97 36.89 66.39
N ILE A 3 -14.25 36.68 66.54
CA ILE A 3 -15.03 35.68 65.78
C ILE A 3 -15.19 36.07 64.27
N LEU A 4 -15.37 37.40 64.03
CA LEU A 4 -15.49 37.93 62.65
C LEU A 4 -14.18 37.82 61.87
N LYS A 5 -13.00 37.86 62.49
CA LYS A 5 -11.70 37.68 61.85
C LYS A 5 -11.41 36.25 61.54
N ILE A 6 -11.90 35.30 62.33
CA ILE A 6 -11.74 33.88 62.09
C ILE A 6 -12.60 33.38 60.85
N THR A 7 -13.83 33.91 60.73
CA THR A 7 -14.70 33.59 59.58
C THR A 7 -14.18 34.20 58.27
N VAL A 8 -13.59 35.38 58.27
CA VAL A 8 -12.98 36.01 57.09
C VAL A 8 -11.73 35.22 56.62
N VAL A 9 -10.89 34.77 57.57
CA VAL A 9 -9.70 33.98 57.26
C VAL A 9 -10.09 32.57 56.73
N ALA A 10 -11.12 31.93 57.29
CA ALA A 10 -11.62 30.65 56.82
C ALA A 10 -12.26 30.77 55.44
N ALA A 11 -12.97 31.86 55.12
CA ALA A 11 -13.52 32.11 53.79
C ALA A 11 -12.42 32.39 52.74
N LEU A 12 -11.34 33.11 53.12
CA LEU A 12 -10.19 33.35 52.23
C LEU A 12 -9.38 32.08 51.97
N VAL A 13 -9.25 31.16 52.92
CA VAL A 13 -8.59 29.86 52.73
C VAL A 13 -9.44 28.94 51.91
N MET A 14 -10.77 28.92 51.99
CA MET A 14 -11.64 28.15 51.13
C MET A 14 -11.65 28.67 49.68
N VAL A 15 -11.56 29.98 49.46
CA VAL A 15 -11.44 30.57 48.12
C VAL A 15 -10.06 30.28 47.50
N ALA A 16 -9.00 30.22 48.31
CA ALA A 16 -7.67 29.82 47.84
C ALA A 16 -7.56 28.33 47.50
N LEU A 17 -8.32 27.44 48.16
CA LEU A 17 -8.38 26.02 47.90
C LEU A 17 -9.25 25.67 46.66
N SER A 18 -10.19 26.54 46.29
CA SER A 18 -11.01 26.36 45.08
C SER A 18 -10.29 26.80 43.78
N LEU A 19 -9.12 27.43 43.89
CA LEU A 19 -8.25 27.79 42.76
C LEU A 19 -7.16 26.74 42.50
N ALA A 20 -7.08 25.66 43.28
CA ALA A 20 -6.37 24.46 42.92
C ALA A 20 -7.21 23.66 41.93
N SER A 21 -7.67 24.30 40.83
CA SER A 21 -8.15 23.63 39.63
C SER A 21 -7.04 22.71 39.19
N CYS A 22 -7.32 21.42 39.03
CA CYS A 22 -6.46 20.48 38.38
C CYS A 22 -5.97 21.09 37.06
N THR A 23 -4.79 21.69 37.09
CA THR A 23 -4.07 21.97 35.83
C THR A 23 -3.57 20.63 35.35
N GLY A 24 -4.46 19.90 34.65
CA GLY A 24 -4.06 18.73 33.89
C GLY A 24 -2.84 19.12 33.03
N LYS A 25 -1.89 18.24 32.93
CA LYS A 25 -0.77 18.44 31.99
C LYS A 25 -1.34 18.69 30.62
N LYS A 26 -0.98 19.79 29.97
CA LYS A 26 -1.49 20.17 28.65
C LYS A 26 -0.35 20.21 27.64
N PHE A 27 -0.66 19.89 26.39
CA PHE A 27 0.18 20.23 25.23
C PHE A 27 -0.38 21.48 24.55
N GLN A 28 0.43 22.11 23.72
CA GLN A 28 0.04 23.23 22.88
C GLN A 28 0.60 23.09 21.49
N VAL A 29 -0.24 23.37 20.49
CA VAL A 29 0.16 23.51 19.08
C VAL A 29 -0.22 24.91 18.64
N SER A 30 0.76 25.76 18.37
CA SER A 30 0.54 27.17 18.06
C SER A 30 1.43 27.62 16.89
N GLY A 31 1.22 28.82 16.39
CA GLY A 31 2.07 29.37 15.35
C GLY A 31 1.39 30.39 14.46
N VAL A 32 1.90 30.49 13.24
CA VAL A 32 1.43 31.44 12.24
C VAL A 32 1.32 30.74 10.87
N ILE A 33 0.15 30.88 10.23
CA ILE A 33 -0.04 30.53 8.83
C ILE A 33 -0.37 31.81 8.08
N SER A 34 0.61 32.35 7.38
CA SER A 34 0.45 33.55 6.57
C SER A 34 -0.34 33.26 5.28
N ASP A 35 -0.79 34.34 4.62
CA ASP A 35 -1.49 34.28 3.32
C ASP A 35 -2.79 33.47 3.33
N ALA A 36 -3.42 33.38 4.52
CA ALA A 36 -4.66 32.64 4.75
C ALA A 36 -5.73 33.47 5.49
N PRO A 37 -5.92 34.76 5.22
CA PRO A 37 -6.92 35.57 5.95
C PRO A 37 -8.31 34.97 5.78
N ASP A 38 -9.11 34.97 6.85
CA ASP A 38 -10.46 34.41 6.92
C ASP A 38 -10.57 32.90 6.63
N SER A 39 -9.46 32.20 6.45
CA SER A 39 -9.45 30.74 6.26
C SER A 39 -9.80 30.03 7.56
N LEU A 40 -10.55 28.93 7.45
CA LEU A 40 -10.83 28.05 8.59
C LEU A 40 -9.68 27.05 8.73
N LEU A 41 -8.89 27.19 9.78
CA LEU A 41 -7.88 26.22 10.18
C LEU A 41 -8.52 25.18 11.11
N LEU A 42 -8.49 23.93 10.70
CA LEU A 42 -8.96 22.79 11.48
C LEU A 42 -7.78 22.12 12.18
N PHE A 43 -7.99 21.78 13.45
CA PHE A 43 -7.11 20.92 14.23
C PHE A 43 -7.81 19.57 14.39
N GLU A 44 -7.25 18.53 13.77
CA GLU A 44 -7.88 17.21 13.68
C GLU A 44 -7.01 16.15 14.35
N ASN A 45 -7.61 15.30 15.20
CA ASN A 45 -6.98 14.07 15.67
C ASN A 45 -7.09 13.01 14.57
N MET A 46 -5.98 12.36 14.26
CA MET A 46 -5.91 11.24 13.29
C MET A 46 -6.22 9.92 14.00
N SER A 47 -7.49 9.71 14.39
CA SER A 47 -7.92 8.48 15.07
C SER A 47 -7.78 7.26 14.17
N LEU A 48 -7.85 6.05 14.76
CA LEU A 48 -7.81 4.79 13.99
C LEU A 48 -8.99 4.65 13.01
N ASN A 49 -10.10 5.36 13.27
CA ASN A 49 -11.29 5.37 12.42
C ASN A 49 -11.32 6.55 11.44
N GLY A 50 -10.23 7.29 11.34
CA GLY A 50 -10.10 8.45 10.47
C GLY A 50 -9.99 9.77 11.23
N PRO A 51 -9.87 10.89 10.51
CA PRO A 51 -9.67 12.21 11.11
C PRO A 51 -10.95 12.72 11.81
N VAL A 52 -10.78 13.21 13.04
CA VAL A 52 -11.84 13.82 13.85
C VAL A 52 -11.43 15.25 14.18
N VAL A 53 -12.29 16.24 13.86
CA VAL A 53 -12.05 17.64 14.20
C VAL A 53 -12.12 17.79 15.72
N VAL A 54 -11.02 18.23 16.33
CA VAL A 54 -10.91 18.47 17.77
C VAL A 54 -11.21 19.93 18.07
N ASP A 55 -10.67 20.85 17.24
CA ASP A 55 -10.84 22.27 17.39
C ASP A 55 -10.70 22.99 16.03
N SER A 56 -11.06 24.25 15.97
CA SER A 56 -10.92 25.07 14.75
C SER A 56 -10.82 26.55 15.09
N VAL A 57 -10.11 27.28 14.25
CA VAL A 57 -10.00 28.74 14.36
C VAL A 57 -10.11 29.38 12.97
N ARG A 58 -10.79 30.52 12.91
CA ARG A 58 -10.76 31.38 11.72
C ARG A 58 -9.57 32.31 11.83
N LEU A 59 -8.62 32.18 10.91
CA LEU A 59 -7.38 32.95 10.94
C LEU A 59 -7.63 34.45 10.71
N GLY A 60 -7.05 35.27 11.53
CA GLY A 60 -7.00 36.71 11.34
C GLY A 60 -5.98 37.13 10.28
N ALA A 61 -5.82 38.43 10.09
CA ALA A 61 -4.85 38.99 9.14
C ALA A 61 -3.39 38.65 9.50
N ASP A 62 -3.09 38.43 10.80
CA ASP A 62 -1.78 38.00 11.28
C ASP A 62 -1.51 36.50 11.13
N GLY A 63 -2.54 35.71 10.80
CA GLY A 63 -2.45 34.26 10.63
C GLY A 63 -2.14 33.46 11.91
N SER A 64 -2.20 34.07 13.09
CA SER A 64 -1.87 33.43 14.36
C SER A 64 -2.94 32.43 14.80
N PHE A 65 -2.49 31.33 15.41
CA PHE A 65 -3.37 30.31 15.99
C PHE A 65 -2.75 29.66 17.22
N SER A 66 -3.61 29.09 18.07
CA SER A 66 -3.19 28.29 19.22
C SER A 66 -4.28 27.27 19.56
N PHE A 67 -3.90 26.00 19.63
CA PHE A 67 -4.73 24.91 20.11
C PHE A 67 -4.09 24.29 21.34
N GLU A 68 -4.89 23.87 22.30
CA GLU A 68 -4.45 23.19 23.51
C GLU A 68 -5.24 21.89 23.67
N GLY A 69 -4.61 20.90 24.30
CA GLY A 69 -5.25 19.66 24.67
C GLY A 69 -4.63 19.05 25.91
N GLU A 70 -5.31 18.06 26.49
CA GLU A 70 -4.74 17.27 27.57
C GLU A 70 -3.58 16.42 27.03
N ALA A 71 -2.49 16.32 27.81
CA ALA A 71 -1.34 15.52 27.45
C ALA A 71 -1.73 14.04 27.28
N PRO A 72 -1.46 13.43 26.14
CA PRO A 72 -1.78 12.03 25.93
C PRO A 72 -0.87 11.12 26.78
N THR A 73 -1.34 9.92 27.06
CA THR A 73 -0.57 8.87 27.78
C THR A 73 0.34 8.06 26.86
N ALA A 74 0.14 8.16 25.57
CA ALA A 74 0.94 7.58 24.48
C ALA A 74 0.91 8.52 23.28
N PRO A 75 1.82 8.40 22.32
CA PRO A 75 1.87 9.30 21.16
C PRO A 75 0.55 9.35 20.40
N GLU A 76 0.05 10.56 20.19
CA GLU A 76 -1.12 10.86 19.39
C GLU A 76 -0.77 11.72 18.19
N PHE A 77 -1.52 11.53 17.10
CA PHE A 77 -1.27 12.18 15.82
C PHE A 77 -2.40 13.16 15.50
N TYR A 78 -1.99 14.36 15.15
CA TYR A 78 -2.88 15.43 14.76
C TYR A 78 -2.48 15.97 13.39
N ARG A 79 -3.37 16.75 12.79
CA ARG A 79 -3.03 17.55 11.63
C ARG A 79 -3.69 18.92 11.69
N LEU A 80 -2.97 19.90 11.20
CA LEU A 80 -3.48 21.22 10.86
C LEU A 80 -3.95 21.19 9.41
N ARG A 81 -5.20 21.57 9.13
CA ARG A 81 -5.74 21.52 7.78
C ARG A 81 -6.47 22.80 7.37
N ILE A 82 -6.11 23.34 6.21
CA ILE A 82 -6.86 24.37 5.49
C ILE A 82 -7.17 23.78 4.10
N ALA A 83 -8.45 23.59 3.77
CA ALA A 83 -8.89 22.95 2.54
C ALA A 83 -8.17 21.60 2.28
N ARG A 84 -7.29 21.54 1.25
CA ARG A 84 -6.51 20.34 0.93
C ARG A 84 -5.06 20.37 1.45
N GLN A 85 -4.67 21.48 2.06
CA GLN A 85 -3.32 21.63 2.63
C GLN A 85 -3.29 21.07 4.05
N ILE A 86 -2.28 20.27 4.37
CA ILE A 86 -2.14 19.61 5.67
C ILE A 86 -0.71 19.73 6.21
N ILE A 87 -0.60 19.85 7.53
CA ILE A 87 0.66 19.70 8.29
C ILE A 87 0.41 18.64 9.36
N ASN A 88 1.23 17.59 9.39
CA ASN A 88 1.12 16.54 10.40
C ASN A 88 1.90 16.92 11.66
N VAL A 89 1.32 16.64 12.81
CA VAL A 89 1.87 16.92 14.15
C VAL A 89 1.72 15.65 15.00
N ALA A 90 2.72 15.30 15.77
CA ALA A 90 2.61 14.30 16.82
C ALA A 90 2.85 14.93 18.18
N VAL A 91 2.13 14.44 19.17
CA VAL A 91 2.26 14.85 20.58
C VAL A 91 2.35 13.59 21.42
N ASP A 92 3.37 13.47 22.26
CA ASP A 92 3.54 12.33 23.17
C ASP A 92 3.45 12.70 24.65
N SER A 93 3.45 13.99 24.99
CA SER A 93 3.31 14.47 26.35
C SER A 93 2.83 15.94 26.42
N THR A 94 3.63 16.83 27.01
CA THR A 94 3.29 18.25 27.25
C THR A 94 4.05 19.19 26.31
N GLU A 95 4.30 18.78 25.10
CA GLU A 95 5.06 19.60 24.15
C GLU A 95 4.35 20.91 23.80
N HIS A 96 5.16 21.90 23.53
CA HIS A 96 4.76 23.15 22.91
C HIS A 96 5.31 23.17 21.48
N VAL A 97 4.47 22.78 20.54
CA VAL A 97 4.82 22.72 19.11
C VAL A 97 4.51 24.06 18.46
N THR A 98 5.49 24.67 17.84
CA THR A 98 5.32 25.91 17.08
C THR A 98 5.44 25.63 15.59
N VAL A 99 4.45 26.04 14.79
CA VAL A 99 4.40 25.85 13.34
C VAL A 99 4.37 27.19 12.63
N LYS A 100 5.21 27.36 11.62
CA LYS A 100 5.21 28.51 10.71
C LYS A 100 5.04 28.02 9.29
N ALA A 101 4.05 28.55 8.57
CA ALA A 101 3.76 28.18 7.18
C ALA A 101 3.17 29.34 6.41
N SER A 102 3.13 29.22 5.09
CA SER A 102 2.41 30.12 4.19
C SER A 102 1.44 29.31 3.33
N TYR A 103 0.17 29.66 3.39
CA TYR A 103 -0.84 29.11 2.49
C TYR A 103 -0.71 29.80 1.10
N PRO A 104 -0.81 29.07 -0.03
CA PRO A 104 -1.32 27.69 -0.19
C PRO A 104 -0.25 26.58 -0.24
N THR A 105 1.00 26.84 0.13
CA THR A 105 2.11 25.89 0.01
C THR A 105 2.44 25.17 1.32
N MET A 106 1.60 25.32 2.35
CA MET A 106 1.90 24.86 3.72
C MET A 106 2.23 23.37 3.84
N THR A 107 1.68 22.53 3.00
CA THR A 107 2.00 21.07 3.03
C THR A 107 3.45 20.78 2.69
N GLY A 108 4.04 21.53 1.77
CA GLY A 108 5.41 21.29 1.28
C GLY A 108 6.44 22.29 1.81
N SER A 109 5.98 23.37 2.48
CA SER A 109 6.84 24.46 2.91
C SER A 109 6.39 25.00 4.27
N TYR A 110 6.82 24.34 5.35
CA TYR A 110 6.55 24.78 6.72
C TYR A 110 7.76 24.52 7.61
N GLU A 111 7.81 25.24 8.71
CA GLU A 111 8.77 25.05 9.78
C GLU A 111 8.06 24.54 11.03
N VAL A 112 8.74 23.71 11.81
CA VAL A 112 8.21 23.20 13.09
C VAL A 112 9.34 23.20 14.11
N GLU A 113 9.03 23.71 15.30
CA GLU A 113 9.93 23.83 16.44
C GLU A 113 9.26 23.28 17.71
N GLY A 114 10.03 22.96 18.74
CA GLY A 114 9.54 22.55 20.05
C GLY A 114 9.28 21.04 20.20
N SER A 115 9.40 20.25 19.11
CA SER A 115 9.26 18.78 19.16
C SER A 115 10.18 18.09 18.17
N THR A 116 10.97 17.14 18.66
CA THR A 116 11.81 16.27 17.82
C THR A 116 10.92 15.35 16.95
N GLU A 117 9.80 14.85 17.49
CA GLU A 117 8.85 14.01 16.77
C GLU A 117 8.30 14.75 15.55
N CYS A 118 7.81 15.98 15.75
CA CYS A 118 7.28 16.81 14.67
C CYS A 118 8.35 17.17 13.63
N SER A 119 9.58 17.42 14.04
CA SER A 119 10.69 17.69 13.12
C SER A 119 10.97 16.49 12.22
N LYS A 120 10.98 15.27 12.78
CA LYS A 120 11.17 14.02 12.02
C LYS A 120 9.97 13.67 11.14
N ILE A 121 8.76 13.93 11.61
CA ILE A 121 7.52 13.78 10.80
C ILE A 121 7.55 14.73 9.60
N ARG A 122 8.01 15.98 9.80
CA ARG A 122 8.19 16.93 8.70
C ARG A 122 9.20 16.39 7.65
N GLU A 123 10.36 15.90 8.10
CA GLU A 123 11.34 15.29 7.19
C GLU A 123 10.71 14.16 6.37
N LEU A 124 9.99 13.24 7.01
CA LEU A 124 9.29 12.12 6.37
C LEU A 124 8.19 12.59 5.40
N ALA A 125 7.40 13.60 5.77
CA ALA A 125 6.35 14.16 4.92
C ALA A 125 6.96 14.79 3.64
N LEU A 126 8.03 15.55 3.77
CA LEU A 126 8.72 16.13 2.61
C LEU A 126 9.40 15.06 1.74
N MET A 127 9.96 14.02 2.34
CA MET A 127 10.50 12.86 1.60
C MET A 127 9.39 12.13 0.82
N GLN A 128 8.20 11.97 1.40
CA GLN A 128 7.05 11.36 0.73
C GLN A 128 6.57 12.20 -0.46
N LEU A 129 6.49 13.53 -0.31
CA LEU A 129 6.16 14.43 -1.42
C LEU A 129 7.16 14.32 -2.57
N ASN A 130 8.46 14.26 -2.26
CA ASN A 130 9.49 14.07 -3.26
C ASN A 130 9.40 12.69 -3.94
N LEU A 131 9.13 11.64 -3.17
CA LEU A 131 8.87 10.29 -3.71
C LEU A 131 7.71 10.32 -4.71
N GLN A 132 6.57 10.93 -4.34
CA GLN A 132 5.42 11.05 -5.22
C GLN A 132 5.76 11.81 -6.51
N ALA A 133 6.54 12.89 -6.40
CA ALA A 133 6.97 13.66 -7.57
C ALA A 133 7.87 12.84 -8.51
N GLN A 134 8.82 12.06 -7.97
CA GLN A 134 9.66 11.16 -8.77
C GLN A 134 8.84 10.10 -9.51
N ILE A 135 7.88 9.49 -8.82
CA ILE A 135 7.01 8.49 -9.42
C ILE A 135 6.13 9.09 -10.50
N ASN A 136 5.53 10.26 -10.23
CA ASN A 136 4.72 10.96 -11.23
C ASN A 136 5.55 11.30 -12.49
N ALA A 137 6.82 11.68 -12.32
CA ALA A 137 7.71 11.97 -13.44
C ALA A 137 7.99 10.73 -14.32
N VAL A 138 8.07 9.53 -13.72
CA VAL A 138 8.22 8.28 -14.47
C VAL A 138 6.92 7.90 -15.17
N VAL A 139 5.79 7.90 -14.46
CA VAL A 139 4.48 7.47 -14.97
C VAL A 139 3.95 8.40 -16.08
N GLN A 140 4.28 9.69 -16.02
CA GLN A 140 3.85 10.69 -17.01
C GLN A 140 4.80 10.81 -18.22
N ASN A 141 5.92 10.07 -18.22
CA ASN A 141 6.88 10.14 -19.32
C ASN A 141 6.45 9.22 -20.48
N PRO A 142 6.04 9.79 -21.63
CA PRO A 142 5.56 9.01 -22.77
C PRO A 142 6.66 8.18 -23.46
N ASN A 143 7.93 8.43 -23.16
CA ASN A 143 9.07 7.75 -23.75
C ASN A 143 9.52 6.50 -22.94
N VAL A 144 8.87 6.20 -21.83
CA VAL A 144 9.17 5.04 -20.99
C VAL A 144 8.18 3.93 -21.30
N SER A 145 8.69 2.73 -21.66
CA SER A 145 7.82 1.56 -21.84
C SER A 145 7.22 1.12 -20.51
N TYR A 146 6.06 0.45 -20.54
CA TYR A 146 5.36 -0.02 -19.35
C TYR A 146 6.25 -0.87 -18.42
N GLU A 147 7.06 -1.77 -18.98
CA GLU A 147 7.98 -2.62 -18.21
C GLU A 147 9.05 -1.78 -17.50
N LYS A 148 9.66 -0.83 -18.22
CA LYS A 148 10.63 0.10 -17.64
C LYS A 148 10.02 1.04 -16.62
N GLU A 149 8.77 1.45 -16.82
CA GLU A 149 8.00 2.24 -15.85
C GLU A 149 7.88 1.47 -14.53
N ALA A 150 7.40 0.21 -14.59
CA ALA A 150 7.22 -0.63 -13.41
C ALA A 150 8.54 -0.89 -12.66
N ASP A 151 9.63 -1.16 -13.38
CA ASP A 151 10.96 -1.37 -12.81
C ASP A 151 11.51 -0.09 -12.17
N SER A 152 11.31 1.05 -12.81
CA SER A 152 11.76 2.34 -12.28
C SER A 152 11.00 2.72 -11.00
N VAL A 153 9.67 2.57 -11.00
CA VAL A 153 8.84 2.82 -9.82
C VAL A 153 9.24 1.90 -8.67
N ARG A 154 9.45 0.60 -8.95
CA ARG A 154 9.92 -0.36 -7.95
C ARG A 154 11.25 0.06 -7.36
N THR A 155 12.24 0.43 -8.18
CA THR A 155 13.56 0.87 -7.72
C THR A 155 13.48 2.12 -6.85
N ILE A 156 12.70 3.12 -7.26
CA ILE A 156 12.48 4.35 -6.49
C ILE A 156 11.87 4.03 -5.12
N LEU A 157 10.87 3.15 -5.08
CA LEU A 157 10.23 2.70 -3.83
C LEU A 157 11.20 1.94 -2.92
N GLU A 158 12.03 1.04 -3.47
CA GLU A 158 13.00 0.28 -2.70
C GLU A 158 14.06 1.19 -2.05
N VAL A 159 14.59 2.18 -2.79
CA VAL A 159 15.52 3.17 -2.26
C VAL A 159 14.89 3.97 -1.13
N TYR A 160 13.66 4.43 -1.31
CA TYR A 160 12.91 5.14 -0.28
C TYR A 160 12.70 4.28 0.97
N LYS A 161 12.19 3.06 0.79
CA LYS A 161 11.94 2.11 1.89
C LYS A 161 13.22 1.78 2.66
N TYR A 162 14.31 1.54 1.95
CA TYR A 162 15.60 1.27 2.57
C TYR A 162 16.02 2.41 3.50
N LYS A 163 15.95 3.65 2.99
CA LYS A 163 16.31 4.84 3.77
C LYS A 163 15.39 5.00 4.99
N VAL A 164 14.08 4.94 4.80
CA VAL A 164 13.11 5.15 5.89
C VAL A 164 13.20 4.04 6.94
N LYS A 165 13.38 2.78 6.55
CA LYS A 165 13.57 1.67 7.50
C LYS A 165 14.79 1.89 8.39
N ASN A 166 15.93 2.24 7.81
CA ASN A 166 17.18 2.33 8.56
C ASN A 166 17.31 3.61 9.37
N ASP A 167 16.88 4.76 8.82
CA ASP A 167 17.13 6.06 9.45
C ASP A 167 16.01 6.45 10.44
N TYR A 168 14.79 5.88 10.31
CA TYR A 168 13.63 6.28 11.10
C TYR A 168 12.98 5.11 11.83
N ILE A 169 12.72 3.96 11.16
CA ILE A 169 11.93 2.88 11.77
C ILE A 169 12.79 2.03 12.71
N PHE A 170 13.87 1.44 12.23
CA PHE A 170 14.68 0.52 13.04
C PHE A 170 15.61 1.21 14.03
N LYS A 171 15.92 2.48 13.80
CA LYS A 171 16.82 3.22 14.67
C LYS A 171 16.19 3.51 16.03
N GLU A 172 14.95 3.95 16.06
CA GLU A 172 14.21 4.29 17.27
C GLU A 172 12.73 3.89 17.13
N PRO A 173 12.43 2.58 17.13
CA PRO A 173 11.10 2.05 16.78
C PRO A 173 9.98 2.43 17.77
N TRP A 174 10.33 2.94 18.97
CA TRP A 174 9.38 3.40 19.97
C TRP A 174 8.85 4.82 19.70
N ARG A 175 9.47 5.57 18.80
CA ARG A 175 9.13 6.95 18.51
C ARG A 175 7.85 7.10 17.70
N ALA A 176 7.16 8.22 17.89
CA ALA A 176 5.98 8.58 17.11
C ALA A 176 6.28 8.65 15.60
N TYR A 177 7.43 9.21 15.22
CA TYR A 177 7.80 9.29 13.80
C TYR A 177 8.04 7.92 13.15
N ALA A 178 8.47 6.89 13.91
CA ALA A 178 8.60 5.54 13.39
C ALA A 178 7.22 4.92 13.08
N TYR A 179 6.25 5.14 13.96
CA TYR A 179 4.85 4.78 13.70
C TYR A 179 4.32 5.53 12.46
N PHE A 180 4.50 6.84 12.39
CA PHE A 180 4.05 7.66 11.26
C PHE A 180 4.62 7.16 9.92
N ALA A 181 5.89 6.76 9.90
CA ALA A 181 6.57 6.27 8.71
C ALA A 181 5.91 5.03 8.09
N LEU A 182 5.34 4.13 8.92
CA LEU A 182 4.67 2.90 8.46
C LEU A 182 3.38 3.19 7.67
N PHE A 183 2.68 4.29 8.00
CA PHE A 183 1.37 4.61 7.43
C PHE A 183 1.41 5.66 6.32
N GLN A 184 2.60 5.97 5.82
CA GLN A 184 2.73 6.83 4.65
C GLN A 184 2.20 6.15 3.40
N THR A 185 1.52 6.93 2.56
CA THR A 185 0.86 6.45 1.35
C THR A 185 1.48 7.01 0.08
N ILE A 186 1.20 6.33 -1.01
CA ILE A 186 1.57 6.74 -2.36
C ILE A 186 0.37 6.58 -3.28
N THR A 187 0.26 7.45 -4.28
CA THR A 187 -0.78 7.39 -5.31
C THR A 187 -0.19 6.88 -6.62
N LEU A 188 -0.75 5.80 -7.15
CA LEU A 188 -0.42 5.23 -8.46
C LEU A 188 -1.68 5.23 -9.33
N GLY A 189 -1.76 6.13 -10.28
CA GLY A 189 -2.98 6.36 -11.07
C GLY A 189 -4.13 6.83 -10.18
N GLN A 190 -5.18 6.02 -10.05
CA GLN A 190 -6.34 6.30 -9.19
C GLN A 190 -6.29 5.57 -7.83
N GLN A 191 -5.27 4.74 -7.61
CA GLN A 191 -5.15 3.93 -6.40
C GLN A 191 -4.22 4.60 -5.40
N VAL A 192 -4.65 4.62 -4.14
CA VAL A 192 -3.82 5.02 -3.00
C VAL A 192 -3.47 3.77 -2.22
N GLY A 193 -2.18 3.55 -1.99
CA GLY A 193 -1.68 2.40 -1.24
C GLY A 193 -0.66 2.80 -0.20
N LEU A 194 -0.46 1.95 0.81
CA LEU A 194 0.62 2.11 1.77
C LEU A 194 1.98 1.89 1.08
N ILE A 195 2.97 2.71 1.42
CA ILE A 195 4.35 2.52 0.95
C ILE A 195 4.92 1.24 1.53
N PHE A 196 4.70 0.99 2.82
CA PHE A 196 5.05 -0.27 3.48
C PHE A 196 3.81 -1.17 3.51
N ASP A 197 3.87 -2.29 2.78
CA ASP A 197 2.76 -3.24 2.70
C ASP A 197 2.75 -4.19 3.91
N PRO A 198 1.77 -4.08 4.83
CA PRO A 198 1.71 -4.92 6.02
C PRO A 198 1.20 -6.33 5.74
N GLN A 199 0.82 -6.68 4.50
CA GLN A 199 0.10 -7.92 4.20
C GLN A 199 0.90 -8.93 3.40
N SER A 200 1.73 -8.50 2.45
CA SER A 200 2.31 -9.40 1.46
C SER A 200 3.85 -9.43 1.44
N LYS A 201 4.50 -8.34 1.87
CA LYS A 201 5.96 -8.21 1.79
C LYS A 201 6.62 -8.44 3.15
N LYS A 202 7.38 -9.53 3.25
CA LYS A 202 8.07 -9.94 4.49
C LYS A 202 8.89 -8.81 5.11
N GLU A 203 9.65 -8.08 4.30
CA GLU A 203 10.53 -6.99 4.75
C GLU A 203 9.75 -5.78 5.27
N ASP A 204 8.54 -5.57 4.77
CA ASP A 204 7.66 -4.50 5.24
C ASP A 204 6.96 -4.93 6.54
N VAL A 205 6.45 -6.17 6.59
CA VAL A 205 5.85 -6.76 7.81
C VAL A 205 6.84 -6.74 8.98
N GLN A 206 8.13 -6.97 8.73
CA GLN A 206 9.17 -6.86 9.76
C GLN A 206 9.28 -5.44 10.33
N ALA A 207 9.08 -4.40 9.51
CA ALA A 207 9.08 -3.04 10.00
C ALA A 207 7.88 -2.77 10.95
N TYR A 208 6.69 -3.25 10.59
CA TYR A 208 5.52 -3.21 11.49
C TYR A 208 5.76 -3.97 12.78
N ALA A 209 6.32 -5.17 12.72
CA ALA A 209 6.61 -5.99 13.89
C ALA A 209 7.62 -5.34 14.83
N ALA A 210 8.65 -4.68 14.30
CA ALA A 210 9.67 -3.98 15.09
C ALA A 210 9.05 -2.81 15.88
N VAL A 211 8.22 -1.98 15.23
CA VAL A 211 7.54 -0.87 15.89
C VAL A 211 6.51 -1.39 16.88
N ALA A 212 5.69 -2.39 16.52
CA ALA A 212 4.70 -2.99 17.41
C ALA A 212 5.32 -3.50 18.71
N THR A 213 6.38 -4.34 18.62
CA THR A 213 7.09 -4.87 19.78
C THR A 213 7.67 -3.76 20.66
N SER A 214 8.18 -2.72 20.05
CA SER A 214 8.72 -1.58 20.78
C SER A 214 7.62 -0.79 21.48
N TRP A 215 6.49 -0.56 20.82
CA TRP A 215 5.35 0.15 21.39
C TRP A 215 4.69 -0.62 22.54
N ASP A 216 4.63 -1.95 22.49
CA ASP A 216 4.19 -2.79 23.61
C ASP A 216 5.04 -2.54 24.87
N THR A 217 6.32 -2.20 24.70
CA THR A 217 7.25 -1.94 25.80
C THR A 217 7.19 -0.51 26.30
N TYR A 218 7.21 0.47 25.40
CA TYR A 218 7.33 1.89 25.74
C TYR A 218 5.98 2.60 25.92
N HIS A 219 4.90 2.07 25.29
CA HIS A 219 3.55 2.61 25.36
C HIS A 219 2.53 1.50 25.64
N PRO A 220 2.70 0.75 26.77
CA PRO A 220 1.90 -0.43 27.05
C PRO A 220 0.42 -0.08 27.16
N GLY A 221 -0.42 -0.89 26.52
CA GLY A 221 -1.88 -0.73 26.52
C GLY A 221 -2.41 0.43 25.69
N SER A 222 -1.56 1.12 24.91
CA SER A 222 -2.05 2.14 23.98
C SER A 222 -2.91 1.51 22.87
N GLU A 223 -3.97 2.20 22.47
CA GLU A 223 -4.87 1.75 21.42
C GLU A 223 -4.13 1.55 20.08
N ARG A 224 -3.23 2.48 19.75
CA ARG A 224 -2.40 2.44 18.54
C ARG A 224 -1.40 1.29 18.57
N GLY A 225 -0.77 1.04 19.73
CA GLY A 225 0.13 -0.10 19.93
C GLY A 225 -0.61 -1.42 19.73
N THR A 226 -1.78 -1.58 20.34
CA THR A 226 -2.63 -2.78 20.19
C THR A 226 -3.04 -3.00 18.73
N ASN A 227 -3.47 -1.93 18.03
CA ASN A 227 -3.82 -2.03 16.62
C ASN A 227 -2.62 -2.42 15.76
N LEU A 228 -1.46 -1.80 16.00
CA LEU A 228 -0.22 -2.10 15.26
C LEU A 228 0.25 -3.55 15.50
N HIS A 229 0.12 -4.04 16.72
CA HIS A 229 0.40 -5.43 17.07
C HIS A 229 -0.47 -6.41 16.27
N ASN A 230 -1.77 -6.14 16.17
CA ASN A 230 -2.69 -6.95 15.37
C ASN A 230 -2.34 -6.93 13.88
N ILE A 231 -2.01 -5.77 13.31
CA ILE A 231 -1.55 -5.63 11.93
C ILE A 231 -0.30 -6.47 11.69
N ALA A 232 0.68 -6.42 12.59
CA ALA A 232 1.93 -7.17 12.47
C ALA A 232 1.71 -8.69 12.53
N ILE A 233 0.85 -9.18 13.44
CA ILE A 233 0.51 -10.60 13.56
C ILE A 233 -0.19 -11.09 12.30
N GLU A 234 -1.18 -10.36 11.81
CA GLU A 234 -1.90 -10.70 10.60
C GLU A 234 -0.96 -10.74 9.39
N GLY A 235 -0.11 -9.72 9.25
CA GLY A 235 0.89 -9.66 8.19
C GLY A 235 1.87 -10.84 8.23
N MET A 236 2.38 -11.20 9.42
CA MET A 236 3.25 -12.38 9.56
C MET A 236 2.54 -13.68 9.16
N LYS A 237 1.25 -13.82 9.52
CA LYS A 237 0.43 -14.97 9.11
C LYS A 237 0.29 -15.02 7.60
N ASN A 238 -0.07 -13.91 6.97
CA ASN A 238 -0.27 -13.82 5.53
C ASN A 238 1.03 -14.10 4.75
N VAL A 239 2.14 -13.52 5.17
CA VAL A 239 3.46 -13.79 4.57
C VAL A 239 3.83 -15.27 4.65
N ARG A 240 3.54 -15.95 5.78
CA ARG A 240 3.77 -17.41 5.91
C ARG A 240 2.90 -18.21 4.95
N ILE A 241 1.63 -17.83 4.78
CA ILE A 241 0.72 -18.47 3.81
C ILE A 241 1.26 -18.30 2.40
N LEU A 242 1.59 -17.07 1.98
CA LEU A 242 2.15 -16.78 0.67
C LEU A 242 3.47 -17.52 0.42
N GLN A 243 4.36 -17.60 1.43
CA GLN A 243 5.60 -18.36 1.33
C GLN A 243 5.35 -19.88 1.25
N ALA A 244 4.37 -20.39 1.99
CA ALA A 244 3.99 -21.80 1.91
C ALA A 244 3.41 -22.14 0.51
N GLU A 245 2.60 -21.25 -0.06
CA GLU A 245 2.07 -21.38 -1.42
C GLU A 245 3.18 -21.29 -2.48
N GLN A 246 4.14 -20.39 -2.32
CA GLN A 246 5.31 -20.28 -3.21
C GLN A 246 6.27 -21.47 -3.08
N ASN A 247 6.40 -22.02 -1.88
CA ASN A 247 7.24 -23.20 -1.58
C ASN A 247 6.52 -24.52 -1.78
N GLN A 248 5.20 -24.52 -2.03
CA GLN A 248 4.55 -25.67 -2.62
C GLN A 248 5.09 -25.85 -4.05
N THR A 249 6.34 -26.30 -4.15
CA THR A 249 6.70 -27.17 -5.25
C THR A 249 5.65 -28.25 -5.24
N ILE A 250 4.80 -28.25 -6.28
CA ILE A 250 3.92 -29.40 -6.53
C ILE A 250 4.89 -30.56 -6.60
N ASP A 251 4.91 -31.36 -5.54
CA ASP A 251 5.72 -32.58 -5.51
C ASP A 251 5.16 -33.46 -6.62
N ALA A 252 5.87 -33.48 -7.75
CA ALA A 252 5.45 -34.21 -8.93
C ALA A 252 5.16 -35.69 -8.62
N SER A 253 5.69 -36.22 -7.48
CA SER A 253 5.42 -37.56 -6.98
C SER A 253 4.06 -37.69 -6.26
N LYS A 254 3.45 -36.57 -5.84
CA LYS A 254 2.11 -36.53 -5.22
C LYS A 254 0.99 -36.11 -6.15
N ILE A 255 1.31 -35.71 -7.37
CA ILE A 255 0.32 -35.58 -8.44
C ILE A 255 -0.02 -37.00 -8.85
N ASN A 256 -1.03 -37.59 -8.21
CA ASN A 256 -1.71 -38.73 -8.80
C ASN A 256 -2.04 -38.34 -10.23
N SER A 257 -1.65 -39.15 -11.19
CA SER A 257 -1.75 -39.12 -12.65
C SER A 257 -3.07 -38.60 -13.28
N SER A 258 -3.62 -37.51 -12.76
CA SER A 258 -4.71 -36.76 -13.34
C SER A 258 -4.11 -35.55 -14.02
N GLY A 259 -4.13 -35.56 -15.33
CA GLY A 259 -3.62 -34.51 -16.19
C GLY A 259 -4.15 -33.10 -15.81
N VAL A 260 -3.81 -32.14 -16.64
CA VAL A 260 -4.29 -30.75 -16.52
C VAL A 260 -5.80 -30.68 -16.25
N ILE A 261 -6.25 -29.75 -15.41
CA ILE A 261 -7.67 -29.48 -15.23
C ILE A 261 -8.24 -29.00 -16.55
N GLU A 262 -9.32 -29.61 -17.03
CA GLU A 262 -9.91 -29.25 -18.31
C GLU A 262 -10.43 -27.81 -18.29
N VAL A 263 -10.04 -27.04 -19.30
CA VAL A 263 -10.63 -25.74 -19.63
C VAL A 263 -11.35 -25.89 -20.96
N ALA A 264 -12.66 -25.75 -20.96
CA ALA A 264 -13.50 -25.88 -22.14
C ALA A 264 -14.32 -24.60 -22.31
N LEU A 265 -13.88 -23.72 -23.20
CA LEU A 265 -14.47 -22.39 -23.39
C LEU A 265 -14.67 -22.10 -24.89
N PRO A 266 -15.62 -21.19 -25.24
CA PRO A 266 -15.86 -20.83 -26.65
C PRO A 266 -14.73 -19.95 -27.20
N ASP A 267 -14.34 -20.19 -28.43
CA ASP A 267 -13.54 -19.30 -29.27
C ASP A 267 -14.38 -18.13 -29.80
N ARG A 268 -13.75 -17.23 -30.55
CA ARG A 268 -14.43 -16.07 -31.16
C ARG A 268 -15.59 -16.42 -32.10
N ASN A 269 -15.65 -17.65 -32.59
CA ASN A 269 -16.71 -18.16 -33.50
C ASN A 269 -17.78 -18.93 -32.70
N GLY A 270 -17.68 -19.02 -31.39
CA GLY A 270 -18.57 -19.78 -30.51
C GLY A 270 -18.28 -21.27 -30.45
N LYS A 271 -17.19 -21.75 -31.08
CA LYS A 271 -16.77 -23.15 -31.02
C LYS A 271 -16.06 -23.42 -29.69
N THR A 272 -16.51 -24.42 -28.95
CA THR A 272 -15.82 -24.84 -27.73
C THR A 272 -14.47 -25.45 -28.03
N CYS A 273 -13.42 -24.84 -27.49
CA CYS A 273 -12.05 -25.34 -27.52
C CYS A 273 -11.72 -25.95 -26.17
N LYS A 274 -11.14 -27.15 -26.16
CA LYS A 274 -10.73 -27.85 -24.94
C LYS A 274 -9.21 -27.81 -24.82
N LEU A 275 -8.73 -27.44 -23.62
CA LEU A 275 -7.30 -27.42 -23.35
C LEU A 275 -6.64 -28.78 -23.53
N THR A 276 -7.30 -29.86 -23.08
CA THR A 276 -6.80 -31.23 -23.20
C THR A 276 -6.69 -31.72 -24.66
N SER A 277 -7.37 -31.06 -25.60
CA SER A 277 -7.24 -31.38 -27.03
C SER A 277 -5.87 -31.04 -27.62
N LEU A 278 -5.07 -30.25 -26.88
CA LEU A 278 -3.70 -29.89 -27.28
C LEU A 278 -2.64 -30.90 -26.81
N LYS A 279 -3.05 -32.07 -26.33
CA LYS A 279 -2.13 -33.16 -25.95
C LYS A 279 -1.16 -33.45 -27.12
N GLY A 280 0.12 -33.65 -26.80
CA GLY A 280 1.20 -33.79 -27.74
C GLY A 280 1.96 -32.48 -28.02
N LYS A 281 1.45 -31.37 -27.60
CA LYS A 281 2.11 -30.05 -27.65
C LYS A 281 2.57 -29.58 -26.28
N VAL A 282 3.60 -28.75 -26.24
CA VAL A 282 3.92 -27.92 -25.07
C VAL A 282 2.99 -26.73 -25.11
N VAL A 283 2.23 -26.50 -24.05
CA VAL A 283 1.19 -25.45 -24.03
C VAL A 283 1.51 -24.40 -23.01
N LEU A 284 1.39 -23.12 -23.38
CA LEU A 284 1.30 -21.98 -22.49
C LEU A 284 -0.19 -21.69 -22.24
N LEU A 285 -0.69 -22.03 -21.06
CA LEU A 285 -2.03 -21.65 -20.62
C LEU A 285 -1.95 -20.26 -20.01
N ASP A 286 -2.56 -19.26 -20.62
CA ASP A 286 -2.49 -17.86 -20.24
C ASP A 286 -3.88 -17.31 -19.87
N PHE A 287 -4.04 -16.87 -18.61
CA PHE A 287 -5.21 -16.13 -18.15
C PHE A 287 -4.95 -14.64 -18.32
N HIS A 288 -5.75 -13.97 -19.16
CA HIS A 288 -5.45 -12.65 -19.67
C HIS A 288 -6.63 -11.68 -19.60
N LEU A 289 -6.30 -10.39 -19.52
CA LEU A 289 -7.22 -9.27 -19.67
C LEU A 289 -6.66 -8.31 -20.72
N PHE A 290 -7.28 -8.27 -21.92
CA PHE A 290 -6.82 -7.39 -23.01
C PHE A 290 -7.00 -5.91 -22.68
N ALA A 291 -8.00 -5.56 -21.85
CA ALA A 291 -8.21 -4.20 -21.40
C ALA A 291 -7.16 -3.70 -20.39
N SER A 292 -6.26 -4.58 -19.90
CA SER A 292 -5.24 -4.19 -18.92
C SER A 292 -4.09 -3.40 -19.58
N LYS A 293 -3.54 -2.44 -18.81
CA LYS A 293 -2.32 -1.71 -19.21
C LYS A 293 -1.17 -2.72 -19.41
N GLY A 294 -0.44 -2.63 -20.52
CA GLY A 294 0.65 -3.55 -20.84
C GLY A 294 0.22 -4.81 -21.59
N SER A 295 -1.08 -5.04 -21.82
CA SER A 295 -1.57 -6.17 -22.59
C SER A 295 -0.94 -6.27 -23.98
N THR A 296 -0.83 -5.16 -24.71
CA THR A 296 -0.25 -5.14 -26.07
C THR A 296 1.20 -5.61 -26.09
N GLU A 297 2.03 -5.15 -25.17
CA GLU A 297 3.45 -5.53 -25.08
C GLU A 297 3.60 -7.03 -24.76
N ARG A 298 2.78 -7.53 -23.81
CA ARG A 298 2.72 -8.94 -23.48
C ARG A 298 2.32 -9.80 -24.69
N ILE A 299 1.32 -9.40 -25.45
CA ILE A 299 0.88 -10.08 -26.67
C ILE A 299 1.98 -10.12 -27.73
N MET A 300 2.75 -9.04 -27.88
CA MET A 300 3.90 -9.00 -28.79
C MET A 300 4.96 -10.02 -28.38
N HIS A 301 5.31 -10.08 -27.08
CA HIS A 301 6.26 -11.07 -26.57
C HIS A 301 5.77 -12.52 -26.78
N MET A 302 4.48 -12.79 -26.50
CA MET A 302 3.88 -14.10 -26.74
C MET A 302 3.91 -14.48 -28.25
N ARG A 303 3.73 -13.50 -29.14
CA ARG A 303 3.82 -13.72 -30.60
C ARG A 303 5.23 -14.10 -31.02
N ASP A 304 6.26 -13.49 -30.44
CA ASP A 304 7.65 -13.85 -30.70
C ASP A 304 7.95 -15.28 -30.28
N LEU A 305 7.50 -15.71 -29.10
CA LEU A 305 7.62 -17.07 -28.61
C LEU A 305 6.84 -18.06 -29.49
N TYR A 306 5.63 -17.72 -29.91
CA TYR A 306 4.81 -18.52 -30.79
C TYR A 306 5.48 -18.72 -32.14
N ASN A 307 5.93 -17.65 -32.77
CA ASN A 307 6.64 -17.70 -34.05
C ASN A 307 7.91 -18.56 -33.99
N LYS A 308 8.63 -18.49 -32.88
CA LYS A 308 9.89 -19.21 -32.65
C LYS A 308 9.69 -20.73 -32.48
N TYR A 309 8.62 -21.13 -31.79
CA TYR A 309 8.47 -22.47 -31.26
C TYR A 309 7.26 -23.25 -31.78
N HIS A 310 6.28 -22.61 -32.44
CA HIS A 310 5.06 -23.30 -32.91
C HIS A 310 5.35 -24.49 -33.82
N ALA A 311 6.27 -24.33 -34.79
CA ALA A 311 6.66 -25.42 -35.70
C ALA A 311 7.33 -26.60 -34.95
N GLN A 312 7.77 -26.41 -33.73
CA GLN A 312 8.38 -27.45 -32.89
C GLN A 312 7.36 -28.11 -31.95
N GLY A 313 6.07 -27.72 -32.03
CA GLY A 313 4.99 -28.27 -31.21
C GLY A 313 4.66 -27.44 -29.98
N PHE A 314 4.95 -26.16 -29.98
CA PHE A 314 4.47 -25.22 -28.98
C PHE A 314 3.10 -24.66 -29.37
N GLU A 315 2.24 -24.43 -28.38
CA GLU A 315 0.93 -23.82 -28.57
C GLU A 315 0.62 -22.85 -27.41
N ILE A 316 -0.21 -21.85 -27.63
CA ILE A 316 -0.75 -20.98 -26.62
C ILE A 316 -2.25 -21.20 -26.52
N TYR A 317 -2.75 -21.43 -25.31
CA TYR A 317 -4.17 -21.46 -24.97
C TYR A 317 -4.46 -20.29 -24.08
N GLN A 318 -5.02 -19.22 -24.66
CA GLN A 318 -5.27 -17.96 -23.98
C GLN A 318 -6.72 -17.83 -23.57
N VAL A 319 -6.95 -17.69 -22.26
CA VAL A 319 -8.27 -17.50 -21.66
C VAL A 319 -8.44 -16.00 -21.36
N SER A 320 -9.29 -15.34 -22.12
CA SER A 320 -9.69 -13.96 -21.84
C SER A 320 -10.76 -13.91 -20.76
N LEU A 321 -10.59 -12.97 -19.86
CA LEU A 321 -11.53 -12.62 -18.80
C LEU A 321 -12.13 -11.22 -19.02
N ASP A 322 -12.00 -10.68 -20.24
CA ASP A 322 -12.61 -9.40 -20.61
C ASP A 322 -14.14 -9.51 -20.59
N PRO A 323 -14.82 -8.59 -19.87
CA PRO A 323 -16.29 -8.61 -19.78
C PRO A 323 -16.97 -8.27 -21.12
N ASP A 324 -16.33 -7.44 -21.95
CA ASP A 324 -16.84 -7.03 -23.25
C ASP A 324 -16.45 -8.02 -24.33
N GLU A 325 -17.44 -8.73 -24.88
CA GLU A 325 -17.23 -9.74 -25.93
C GLU A 325 -16.81 -9.13 -27.27
N HIS A 326 -17.33 -7.96 -27.61
CA HIS A 326 -16.99 -7.31 -28.89
C HIS A 326 -15.54 -6.84 -28.87
N PHE A 327 -15.14 -6.14 -27.82
CA PHE A 327 -13.76 -5.73 -27.60
C PHE A 327 -12.79 -6.92 -27.64
N TRP A 328 -13.14 -8.02 -26.96
CA TRP A 328 -12.33 -9.23 -27.00
C TRP A 328 -12.20 -9.82 -28.40
N LYS A 329 -13.30 -9.98 -29.15
CA LYS A 329 -13.29 -10.52 -30.50
C LYS A 329 -12.38 -9.72 -31.45
N GLU A 330 -12.38 -8.40 -31.32
CA GLU A 330 -11.49 -7.51 -32.07
C GLU A 330 -10.03 -7.69 -31.65
N SER A 331 -9.77 -7.75 -30.36
CA SER A 331 -8.43 -7.89 -29.79
C SER A 331 -7.74 -9.20 -30.24
N VAL A 332 -8.50 -10.30 -30.38
CA VAL A 332 -7.96 -11.60 -30.77
C VAL A 332 -8.00 -11.88 -32.27
N ALA A 333 -8.56 -10.99 -33.07
CA ALA A 333 -8.82 -11.24 -34.50
C ALA A 333 -7.56 -11.63 -35.30
N ALA A 334 -6.41 -11.07 -34.96
CA ALA A 334 -5.12 -11.27 -35.62
C ALA A 334 -4.17 -12.22 -34.87
N LEU A 335 -4.63 -12.89 -33.80
CA LEU A 335 -3.79 -13.77 -33.01
C LEU A 335 -3.78 -15.20 -33.65
N PRO A 336 -2.58 -15.81 -33.77
CA PRO A 336 -2.45 -17.08 -34.49
C PRO A 336 -2.71 -18.32 -33.60
N TRP A 337 -2.92 -18.17 -32.32
CA TRP A 337 -3.10 -19.23 -31.33
C TRP A 337 -4.54 -19.38 -30.86
N VAL A 338 -4.78 -20.35 -29.96
CA VAL A 338 -6.10 -20.62 -29.43
C VAL A 338 -6.48 -19.51 -28.43
N CYS A 339 -7.49 -18.70 -28.78
CA CYS A 339 -8.06 -17.68 -27.92
C CYS A 339 -9.50 -18.05 -27.56
N VAL A 340 -9.78 -18.18 -26.27
CA VAL A 340 -11.10 -18.47 -25.73
C VAL A 340 -11.50 -17.39 -24.71
N ARG A 341 -12.80 -17.28 -24.43
CA ARG A 341 -13.30 -16.30 -23.47
C ARG A 341 -14.19 -16.97 -22.42
N ASP A 342 -13.96 -16.60 -21.13
CA ASP A 342 -14.92 -16.89 -20.07
C ASP A 342 -15.80 -15.67 -19.82
N ALA A 343 -17.09 -15.79 -20.09
CA ALA A 343 -18.07 -14.72 -19.90
C ALA A 343 -18.28 -14.36 -18.42
N ASN A 344 -17.89 -15.25 -17.49
CA ASN A 344 -17.96 -15.00 -16.05
C ASN A 344 -16.85 -14.05 -15.56
N SER A 345 -15.87 -13.70 -16.41
CA SER A 345 -14.80 -12.74 -16.09
C SER A 345 -14.10 -13.07 -14.76
N THR A 346 -14.03 -12.15 -13.82
CA THR A 346 -13.41 -12.37 -12.50
C THR A 346 -14.15 -13.41 -11.64
N GLY A 347 -15.38 -13.80 -11.98
CA GLY A 347 -16.14 -14.89 -11.36
C GLY A 347 -15.88 -16.27 -11.98
N SER A 348 -14.90 -16.38 -12.87
CA SER A 348 -14.55 -17.65 -13.54
C SER A 348 -14.18 -18.75 -12.54
N VAL A 349 -14.80 -19.92 -12.68
CA VAL A 349 -14.46 -21.10 -11.89
C VAL A 349 -13.01 -21.57 -12.13
N TYR A 350 -12.49 -21.32 -13.34
CA TYR A 350 -11.13 -21.68 -13.70
C TYR A 350 -10.08 -20.88 -12.93
N LEU A 351 -10.36 -19.61 -12.55
CA LEU A 351 -9.48 -18.86 -11.69
C LEU A 351 -9.29 -19.55 -10.32
N THR A 352 -10.38 -20.05 -9.74
CA THR A 352 -10.32 -20.80 -8.49
C THR A 352 -9.60 -22.14 -8.64
N GLN A 353 -9.93 -22.90 -9.69
CA GLN A 353 -9.35 -24.23 -9.94
C GLN A 353 -7.83 -24.19 -10.20
N TYR A 354 -7.35 -23.16 -10.89
CA TYR A 354 -5.93 -22.94 -11.17
C TYR A 354 -5.25 -22.05 -10.11
N ASN A 355 -5.96 -21.68 -9.05
CA ASN A 355 -5.47 -20.76 -8.01
C ASN A 355 -4.88 -19.47 -8.59
N VAL A 356 -5.56 -18.85 -9.55
CA VAL A 356 -5.17 -17.58 -10.16
C VAL A 356 -5.63 -16.43 -9.27
N GLN A 357 -4.70 -15.71 -8.65
CA GLN A 357 -4.99 -14.62 -7.72
C GLN A 357 -4.79 -13.23 -8.34
N SER A 358 -4.06 -13.15 -9.44
CA SER A 358 -3.80 -11.90 -10.16
C SER A 358 -3.78 -12.17 -11.67
N LEU A 359 -4.06 -11.13 -12.46
CA LEU A 359 -3.99 -11.19 -13.93
C LEU A 359 -2.96 -10.16 -14.42
N PRO A 360 -2.21 -10.54 -15.45
CA PRO A 360 -2.17 -11.84 -16.14
C PRO A 360 -1.41 -12.91 -15.33
N THR A 361 -1.78 -14.18 -15.47
CA THR A 361 -1.07 -15.35 -14.92
C THR A 361 -1.00 -16.45 -15.97
N PHE A 362 0.14 -17.13 -16.07
CA PHE A 362 0.29 -18.25 -17.01
C PHE A 362 0.89 -19.50 -16.37
N PHE A 363 0.69 -20.62 -17.06
CA PHE A 363 1.21 -21.92 -16.69
C PHE A 363 1.82 -22.59 -17.90
N THR A 364 2.86 -23.39 -17.70
CA THR A 364 3.42 -24.26 -18.71
C THR A 364 2.90 -25.68 -18.53
N ILE A 365 2.56 -26.34 -19.65
CA ILE A 365 2.00 -27.70 -19.71
C ILE A 365 2.85 -28.48 -20.70
N ASP A 366 3.23 -29.69 -20.35
CA ASP A 366 4.02 -30.56 -21.22
C ASP A 366 3.18 -31.32 -22.25
N ARG A 367 3.84 -32.10 -23.14
CA ARG A 367 3.20 -32.89 -24.20
C ARG A 367 2.23 -33.97 -23.68
N ASN A 368 2.34 -34.34 -22.39
CA ASN A 368 1.46 -35.33 -21.76
C ASN A 368 0.24 -34.73 -21.10
N ASN A 369 0.01 -33.40 -21.27
CA ASN A 369 -1.00 -32.63 -20.55
C ASN A 369 -0.74 -32.58 -19.04
N VAL A 370 0.52 -32.51 -18.60
CA VAL A 370 0.88 -32.34 -17.19
C VAL A 370 1.30 -30.90 -16.96
N LEU A 371 0.67 -30.25 -16.00
CA LEU A 371 1.03 -28.91 -15.54
C LEU A 371 2.45 -28.94 -14.97
N GLN A 372 3.34 -28.08 -15.44
CA GLN A 372 4.75 -28.06 -15.07
C GLN A 372 5.06 -26.92 -14.09
N LYS A 373 4.90 -25.69 -14.51
CA LYS A 373 5.23 -24.50 -13.70
C LYS A 373 4.22 -23.39 -13.89
N ARG A 374 4.12 -22.56 -12.86
CA ARG A 374 3.42 -21.29 -12.86
C ARG A 374 4.40 -20.15 -13.16
N ASP A 375 3.92 -19.02 -13.68
CA ASP A 375 4.68 -17.80 -13.98
C ASP A 375 5.68 -17.39 -12.89
N ALA A 376 5.24 -17.34 -11.63
CA ALA A 376 6.09 -17.00 -10.48
C ALA A 376 7.30 -17.94 -10.27
N GLN A 377 7.30 -19.13 -10.87
CA GLN A 377 8.36 -20.13 -10.80
C GLN A 377 9.31 -20.05 -12.01
N ILE A 378 8.98 -19.21 -13.00
CA ILE A 378 9.70 -19.14 -14.27
C ILE A 378 10.46 -17.81 -14.33
N LYS A 379 11.79 -17.90 -14.33
CA LYS A 379 12.67 -16.74 -14.46
C LYS A 379 12.91 -16.35 -15.94
N ASP A 380 12.88 -17.34 -16.82
CA ASP A 380 13.09 -17.18 -18.25
C ASP A 380 12.12 -18.12 -18.97
N LEU A 381 11.08 -17.55 -19.59
CA LEU A 381 10.04 -18.29 -20.27
C LEU A 381 10.55 -18.92 -21.57
N ASP A 382 11.46 -18.28 -22.27
CA ASP A 382 12.09 -18.83 -23.49
C ASP A 382 12.86 -20.11 -23.17
N ALA A 383 13.69 -20.08 -22.14
CA ALA A 383 14.45 -21.24 -21.67
C ALA A 383 13.53 -22.37 -21.17
N GLU A 384 12.42 -22.05 -20.50
CA GLU A 384 11.44 -23.03 -20.00
C GLU A 384 10.75 -23.75 -21.16
N ILE A 385 10.23 -23.00 -22.15
CA ILE A 385 9.58 -23.58 -23.35
C ILE A 385 10.56 -24.47 -24.10
N LYS A 386 11.79 -23.99 -24.34
CA LYS A 386 12.84 -24.78 -25.00
C LYS A 386 13.15 -26.09 -24.26
N GLY A 387 13.22 -26.02 -22.91
CA GLY A 387 13.45 -27.20 -22.07
C GLY A 387 12.32 -28.23 -22.14
N LEU A 388 11.06 -27.79 -22.23
CA LEU A 388 9.90 -28.68 -22.38
C LEU A 388 9.79 -29.29 -23.77
N LEU A 389 10.17 -28.53 -24.80
CA LEU A 389 10.16 -29.03 -26.20
C LEU A 389 11.23 -30.09 -26.44
N ALA A 390 12.32 -30.11 -25.68
CA ALA A 390 13.40 -31.07 -25.77
C ALA A 390 13.08 -32.41 -25.08
N LYS A 391 12.02 -32.46 -24.27
CA LYS A 391 11.51 -33.68 -23.59
C LYS A 391 10.49 -34.38 -24.47
#